data_2995dee607c67b5c48df721753cef99d
#
_entry.id   2995dee607c67b5c48df721753cef99d
#
_cell.length_a   1.000
_cell.length_b   1.000
_cell.length_c   1.000
_cell.angle_alpha   90.00
_cell.angle_beta   90.00
_cell.angle_gamma   90.00
#
_symmetry.space_group_name_H-M   'P 1'
#
loop_
_entity.id
_entity.type
_entity.pdbx_description
1 polymer ?
#
loop_
_entity_poly.entity_id
_entity_poly.type
_entity_poly.pdbx_seq_one_letter_code
_entity_poly.pdbx_strand_id
1 'polypeptide(L)'
;MPAEKTLLQKIREKELELSMRLDLARRTADETVRTGHEEAAQMVQVAEREAAQEGETIFRKEMEGVQKEIDEMREAGKGETDRLRHRGEGNLDKAVERIVHDVTLE
;
A
#
# COMPACT_ATOMS: atom_id res chain seq x y z
N MET A 1 18.96 -71.68 -28.60
CA MET A 1 19.77 -70.45 -28.76
C MET A 1 18.85 -69.31 -28.84
N PRO A 2 19.04 -68.35 -27.99
CA PRO A 2 18.29 -67.10 -28.14
C PRO A 2 18.70 -66.49 -29.50
N ALA A 3 17.73 -66.15 -30.30
CA ALA A 3 17.98 -65.44 -31.53
C ALA A 3 18.63 -64.12 -31.29
N GLU A 4 19.69 -63.78 -31.97
CA GLU A 4 20.26 -62.45 -31.91
C GLU A 4 19.21 -61.43 -32.40
N LYS A 5 19.10 -60.35 -31.80
CA LYS A 5 18.21 -59.26 -32.20
C LYS A 5 18.64 -58.78 -33.57
N THR A 6 17.70 -58.70 -34.47
CA THR A 6 17.96 -58.15 -35.80
C THR A 6 18.21 -56.66 -35.69
N LEU A 7 18.88 -56.11 -36.70
CA LEU A 7 19.11 -54.64 -36.74
C LEU A 7 17.79 -53.86 -36.68
N LEU A 8 16.75 -54.37 -37.33
CA LEU A 8 15.43 -53.78 -37.34
C LEU A 8 14.80 -53.75 -35.92
N GLN A 9 14.97 -54.86 -35.17
CA GLN A 9 14.49 -54.92 -33.78
C GLN A 9 15.22 -53.93 -32.87
N LYS A 10 16.52 -53.81 -33.05
CA LYS A 10 17.34 -52.82 -32.31
C LYS A 10 16.92 -51.39 -32.62
N ILE A 11 16.62 -51.10 -33.88
CA ILE A 11 16.13 -49.79 -34.30
C ILE A 11 14.77 -49.49 -33.66
N ARG A 12 13.85 -50.43 -33.65
CA ARG A 12 12.53 -50.28 -33.00
C ARG A 12 12.64 -50.04 -31.49
N GLU A 13 13.51 -50.80 -30.83
CA GLU A 13 13.77 -50.60 -29.39
C GLU A 13 14.32 -49.20 -29.12
N LYS A 14 15.23 -48.75 -29.95
CA LYS A 14 15.81 -47.42 -29.82
C LYS A 14 14.79 -46.32 -30.09
N GLU A 15 13.96 -46.46 -31.11
CA GLU A 15 12.87 -45.55 -31.42
C GLU A 15 11.87 -45.44 -30.26
N LEU A 16 11.50 -46.58 -29.68
CA LEU A 16 10.60 -46.62 -28.53
C LEU A 16 11.23 -45.93 -27.32
N GLU A 17 12.49 -46.21 -27.00
CA GLU A 17 13.24 -45.59 -25.93
C GLU A 17 13.30 -44.07 -26.12
N LEU A 18 13.60 -43.59 -27.31
CA LEU A 18 13.67 -42.15 -27.60
C LEU A 18 12.30 -41.48 -27.52
N SER A 19 11.25 -42.18 -27.97
CA SER A 19 9.88 -41.69 -27.85
C SER A 19 9.48 -41.52 -26.39
N MET A 20 9.80 -42.50 -25.53
CA MET A 20 9.53 -42.42 -24.08
C MET A 20 10.32 -41.32 -23.41
N ARG A 21 11.57 -41.13 -23.79
CA ARG A 21 12.40 -40.02 -23.29
C ARG A 21 11.83 -38.66 -23.69
N LEU A 22 11.37 -38.55 -24.93
CA LEU A 22 10.77 -37.32 -25.42
C LEU A 22 9.48 -36.99 -24.69
N ASP A 23 8.63 -37.99 -24.47
CA ASP A 23 7.38 -37.80 -23.71
C ASP A 23 7.67 -37.39 -22.26
N LEU A 24 8.65 -38.01 -21.62
CA LEU A 24 9.06 -37.64 -20.27
C LEU A 24 9.61 -36.22 -20.22
N ALA A 25 10.45 -35.86 -21.21
CA ALA A 25 10.99 -34.50 -21.29
C ALA A 25 9.88 -33.47 -21.46
N ARG A 26 8.88 -33.72 -22.27
CA ARG A 26 7.71 -32.85 -22.47
C ARG A 26 6.90 -32.70 -21.19
N ARG A 27 6.62 -33.78 -20.47
CA ARG A 27 5.90 -33.75 -19.19
C ARG A 27 6.68 -32.95 -18.16
N THR A 28 7.98 -33.17 -18.07
CA THR A 28 8.85 -32.44 -17.16
C THR A 28 8.85 -30.94 -17.48
N ALA A 29 8.93 -30.60 -18.77
CA ALA A 29 8.88 -29.21 -19.20
C ALA A 29 7.53 -28.57 -18.88
N ASP A 30 6.42 -29.26 -19.13
CA ASP A 30 5.08 -28.77 -18.83
C ASP A 30 4.89 -28.58 -17.32
N GLU A 31 5.37 -29.51 -16.50
CA GLU A 31 5.36 -29.39 -15.04
C GLU A 31 6.18 -28.21 -14.56
N THR A 32 7.37 -28.03 -15.12
CA THR A 32 8.23 -26.89 -14.77
C THR A 32 7.56 -25.57 -15.06
N VAL A 33 6.93 -25.44 -16.23
CA VAL A 33 6.20 -24.23 -16.63
C VAL A 33 5.01 -24.00 -15.70
N ARG A 34 4.24 -25.03 -15.41
CA ARG A 34 3.09 -24.92 -14.50
C ARG A 34 3.51 -24.50 -13.10
N THR A 35 4.54 -25.14 -12.55
CA THR A 35 5.08 -24.79 -11.23
C THR A 35 5.60 -23.37 -11.22
N GLY A 36 6.29 -22.94 -12.28
CA GLY A 36 6.75 -21.58 -12.42
C GLY A 36 5.61 -20.56 -12.41
N HIS A 37 4.52 -20.85 -13.13
CA HIS A 37 3.33 -19.98 -13.12
C HIS A 37 2.67 -19.92 -11.75
N GLU A 38 2.55 -21.05 -11.06
CA GLU A 38 1.99 -21.11 -9.72
C GLU A 38 2.82 -20.31 -8.71
N GLU A 39 4.13 -20.47 -8.75
CA GLU A 39 5.06 -19.71 -7.91
C GLU A 39 5.00 -18.22 -8.21
N ALA A 40 4.98 -17.85 -9.48
CA ALA A 40 4.86 -16.45 -9.87
C ALA A 40 3.55 -15.84 -9.39
N ALA A 41 2.44 -16.56 -9.50
CA ALA A 41 1.14 -16.10 -9.01
C ALA A 41 1.15 -15.90 -7.50
N GLN A 42 1.78 -16.80 -6.75
CA GLN A 42 1.94 -16.67 -5.30
C GLN A 42 2.80 -15.45 -4.95
N MET A 43 3.90 -15.24 -5.65
CA MET A 43 4.77 -14.09 -5.43
C MET A 43 4.02 -12.77 -5.65
N VAL A 44 3.20 -12.70 -6.70
CA VAL A 44 2.37 -11.53 -6.99
C VAL A 44 1.36 -11.30 -5.87
N GLN A 45 0.67 -12.34 -5.41
CA GLN A 45 -0.29 -12.24 -4.31
C GLN A 45 0.35 -11.75 -3.01
N VAL A 46 1.52 -12.29 -2.68
CA VAL A 46 2.26 -11.87 -1.48
C VAL A 46 2.69 -10.42 -1.61
N ALA A 47 3.23 -10.03 -2.75
CA ALA A 47 3.65 -8.65 -3.01
C ALA A 47 2.48 -7.67 -2.94
N GLU A 48 1.34 -8.01 -3.50
CA GLU A 48 0.13 -7.19 -3.43
C GLU A 48 -0.38 -7.02 -2.00
N ARG A 49 -0.36 -8.10 -1.22
CA ARG A 49 -0.77 -8.06 0.18
C ARG A 49 0.17 -7.20 1.02
N GLU A 50 1.46 -7.38 0.84
CA GLU A 50 2.48 -6.57 1.53
C GLU A 50 2.36 -5.10 1.16
N ALA A 51 2.18 -4.81 -0.12
CA ALA A 51 2.00 -3.44 -0.59
C ALA A 51 0.73 -2.80 -0.01
N ALA A 52 -0.38 -3.55 0.06
CA ALA A 52 -1.62 -3.07 0.66
C ALA A 52 -1.46 -2.78 2.15
N GLN A 53 -0.79 -3.66 2.88
CA GLN A 53 -0.52 -3.47 4.32
C GLN A 53 0.41 -2.27 4.57
N GLU A 54 1.45 -2.14 3.77
CA GLU A 54 2.38 -1.02 3.86
C GLU A 54 1.69 0.30 3.51
N GLY A 55 0.88 0.30 2.45
CA GLY A 55 0.08 1.45 2.06
C GLY A 55 -0.90 1.87 3.14
N GLU A 56 -1.57 0.93 3.78
CA GLU A 56 -2.47 1.20 4.91
C GLU A 56 -1.72 1.80 6.11
N THR A 57 -0.55 1.27 6.40
CA THR A 57 0.30 1.79 7.49
C THR A 57 0.75 3.22 7.20
N ILE A 58 1.19 3.50 5.99
CA ILE A 58 1.58 4.85 5.55
C ILE A 58 0.39 5.80 5.64
N PHE A 59 -0.76 5.40 5.12
CA PHE A 59 -1.99 6.19 5.16
C PHE A 59 -2.37 6.54 6.61
N ARG A 60 -2.31 5.59 7.50
CA ARG A 60 -2.64 5.80 8.92
C ARG A 60 -1.69 6.80 9.56
N LYS A 61 -0.39 6.68 9.32
CA LYS A 61 0.62 7.61 9.83
C LYS A 61 0.39 9.02 9.30
N GLU A 62 0.12 9.15 8.01
CA GLU A 62 -0.17 10.44 7.39
C GLU A 62 -1.44 11.07 7.96
N MET A 63 -2.48 10.26 8.17
CA MET A 63 -3.72 10.74 8.78
C MET A 63 -3.55 11.18 10.23
N GLU A 64 -2.72 10.48 11.00
CA GLU A 64 -2.37 10.91 12.37
C GLU A 64 -1.63 12.24 12.35
N GLY A 65 -0.68 12.42 11.41
CA GLY A 65 0.03 13.67 11.23
C GLY A 65 -0.90 14.82 10.85
N VAL A 66 -1.81 14.59 9.91
CA VAL A 66 -2.81 15.58 9.50
C VAL A 66 -3.74 15.95 10.66
N GLN A 67 -4.19 14.96 11.43
CA GLN A 67 -5.05 15.20 12.58
C GLN A 67 -4.34 16.06 13.64
N LYS A 68 -3.07 15.78 13.86
CA LYS A 68 -2.25 16.59 14.78
C LYS A 68 -2.13 18.03 14.30
N GLU A 69 -1.87 18.24 13.01
CA GLU A 69 -1.83 19.58 12.42
C GLU A 69 -3.16 20.31 12.54
N ILE A 70 -4.28 19.63 12.32
CA ILE A 70 -5.62 20.19 12.48
C ILE A 70 -5.84 20.62 13.92
N ASP A 71 -5.47 19.78 14.87
CA ASP A 71 -5.63 20.08 16.30
C ASP A 71 -4.78 21.28 16.70
N GLU A 72 -3.54 21.37 16.22
CA GLU A 72 -2.66 22.52 16.44
C GLU A 72 -3.24 23.80 15.84
N MET A 73 -3.77 23.73 14.62
CA MET A 73 -4.41 24.87 13.96
C MET A 73 -5.67 25.35 14.70
N ARG A 74 -6.49 24.42 15.17
CA ARG A 74 -7.68 24.73 15.98
C ARG A 74 -7.31 25.41 17.29
N GLU A 75 -6.28 24.91 17.95
CA GLU A 75 -5.79 25.48 19.20
C GLU A 75 -5.24 26.90 19.00
N ALA A 76 -4.44 27.09 17.95
CA ALA A 76 -3.92 28.41 17.57
C ALA A 76 -5.05 29.38 17.23
N GLY A 77 -6.02 28.93 16.44
CA GLY A 77 -7.19 29.75 16.07
C GLY A 77 -8.05 30.14 17.26
N LYS A 78 -8.24 29.21 18.17
CA LYS A 78 -8.96 29.49 19.44
C LYS A 78 -8.24 30.52 20.26
N GLY A 79 -6.91 30.41 20.38
CA GLY A 79 -6.09 31.40 21.10
C GLY A 79 -6.17 32.79 20.48
N GLU A 80 -6.14 32.88 19.15
CA GLU A 80 -6.32 34.15 18.41
C GLU A 80 -7.71 34.75 18.64
N THR A 81 -8.74 33.91 18.55
CA THR A 81 -10.13 34.34 18.80
C THR A 81 -10.29 34.86 20.22
N ASP A 82 -9.74 34.19 21.19
CA ASP A 82 -9.79 34.61 22.59
C ASP A 82 -9.05 35.95 22.82
N ARG A 83 -7.89 36.10 22.20
CA ARG A 83 -7.13 37.36 22.27
C ARG A 83 -7.88 38.50 21.61
N LEU A 84 -8.49 38.25 20.43
CA LEU A 84 -9.28 39.25 19.72
C LEU A 84 -10.51 39.69 20.55
N ARG A 85 -11.20 38.73 21.14
CA ARG A 85 -12.34 38.97 22.03
C ARG A 85 -11.96 39.78 23.22
N HIS A 86 -10.86 39.43 23.87
CA HIS A 86 -10.35 40.16 25.03
C HIS A 86 -9.98 41.61 24.68
N ARG A 87 -9.32 41.82 23.55
CA ARG A 87 -9.01 43.16 23.04
C ARG A 87 -10.27 43.95 22.73
N GLY A 88 -11.28 43.32 22.10
CA GLY A 88 -12.55 43.96 21.79
C GLY A 88 -13.31 44.37 23.05
N GLU A 89 -13.34 43.55 24.07
CA GLU A 89 -13.95 43.86 25.37
C GLU A 89 -13.27 45.05 26.04
N GLY A 90 -11.94 45.06 26.04
CA GLY A 90 -11.17 46.19 26.57
C GLY A 90 -11.40 47.49 25.80
N ASN A 91 -11.51 47.42 24.48
CA ASN A 91 -11.80 48.57 23.63
C ASN A 91 -13.25 49.06 23.81
N LEU A 92 -14.19 48.15 24.05
CA LEU A 92 -15.57 48.48 24.32
C LEU A 92 -15.69 49.31 25.63
N ASP A 93 -15.03 48.89 26.68
CA ASP A 93 -15.00 49.63 27.97
C ASP A 93 -14.43 51.02 27.79
N LYS A 94 -13.33 51.15 27.04
CA LYS A 94 -12.73 52.46 26.74
C LYS A 94 -13.66 53.34 25.91
N ALA A 95 -14.35 52.77 24.93
CA ALA A 95 -15.30 53.49 24.09
C ALA A 95 -16.49 53.99 24.90
N VAL A 96 -17.01 53.17 25.81
CA VAL A 96 -18.09 53.57 26.74
C VAL A 96 -17.64 54.69 27.64
N GLU A 97 -16.47 54.60 28.25
CA GLU A 97 -15.91 55.66 29.10
C GLU A 97 -15.78 56.99 28.35
N ARG A 98 -15.32 56.94 27.10
CA ARG A 98 -15.18 58.14 26.26
C ARG A 98 -16.53 58.76 25.92
N ILE A 99 -17.51 57.97 25.60
CA ILE A 99 -18.86 58.43 25.29
C ILE A 99 -19.46 59.09 26.56
N VAL A 100 -19.35 58.48 27.70
CA VAL A 100 -19.80 59.03 28.97
C VAL A 100 -19.10 60.36 29.29
N HIS A 101 -17.79 60.42 29.08
CA HIS A 101 -17.01 61.64 29.27
C HIS A 101 -17.49 62.76 28.33
N ASP A 102 -17.68 62.47 27.03
CA ASP A 102 -18.11 63.47 26.04
C ASP A 102 -19.54 63.97 26.31
N VAL A 103 -20.43 63.07 26.77
CA VAL A 103 -21.82 63.47 27.12
C VAL A 103 -21.92 64.24 28.37
N THR A 104 -21.11 63.95 29.36
CA THR A 104 -21.14 64.66 30.67
C THR A 104 -20.27 65.88 30.69
N LEU A 105 -19.40 66.14 29.72
CA LEU A 105 -18.44 67.23 29.61
C LEU A 105 -17.47 67.31 30.81
N GLU A 106 -17.26 66.18 31.44
CA GLU A 106 -16.33 66.04 32.56
C GLU A 106 -14.94 65.57 32.18
#